data_ff56dd0824d21b7e45b350fabffd98fd
#
_entry.id   ff56dd0824d21b7e45b350fabffd98fd
#
_cell.length_a   1.000
_cell.length_b   1.000
_cell.length_c   1.000
_cell.angle_alpha   90.00
_cell.angle_beta   90.00
_cell.angle_gamma   90.00
#
_symmetry.space_group_name_H-M   'P 1'
#
loop_
_entity.id
_entity.type
_entity.pdbx_description
1 polymer ?
#
loop_
_entity_poly.entity_id
_entity_poly.type
_entity_poly.pdbx_seq_one_letter_code
_entity_poly.pdbx_strand_id
1 'polypeptide(L)'
;MKKIIAAFDGLKFSELTRDYSINIAKQTETHLVGIFLDDPTYTGYKIYDIIAQKGVTEANLKKYEAKDKSTRLEASTNFEVACKQAGIEYSVHHDLDIAIQELKHETIYADLLIIDSKETLTHYTEKQPTRFIRDLLGDTQCPVILVQGKYKPIKKIIFLYDGEPSSVHAIKMFSYLLPELAGIDAEVITVKQDAQKLQLPDSKLMKEFMNNHFPAAAYTVVKGWAEDEIVKHLKQQKENALVVLGAYRRGTVSRWFRESMADILMKETKLPLFIAHNK
;
A
#
# COMPACT_ATOMS: atom_id res chain seq x y z
N MET A 1 1.27 -17.43 -3.12
CA MET A 1 0.23 -16.41 -3.36
C MET A 1 -0.52 -16.73 -4.63
N LYS A 2 -1.82 -16.43 -4.75
CA LYS A 2 -2.66 -16.80 -5.91
C LYS A 2 -3.41 -15.63 -6.53
N LYS A 3 -3.77 -14.60 -5.74
CA LYS A 3 -4.52 -13.43 -6.21
C LYS A 3 -3.96 -12.15 -5.63
N ILE A 4 -3.44 -11.28 -6.49
CA ILE A 4 -3.10 -9.89 -6.15
C ILE A 4 -4.21 -9.00 -6.69
N ILE A 5 -4.67 -8.06 -5.89
CA ILE A 5 -5.56 -7.00 -6.34
C ILE A 5 -4.83 -5.65 -6.37
N ALA A 6 -5.06 -4.88 -7.41
CA ALA A 6 -4.56 -3.51 -7.56
C ALA A 6 -5.75 -2.56 -7.67
N ALA A 7 -5.88 -1.61 -6.74
CA ALA A 7 -7.02 -0.70 -6.70
C ALA A 7 -6.70 0.63 -7.37
N PHE A 8 -7.65 1.11 -8.20
CA PHE A 8 -7.51 2.32 -9.00
C PHE A 8 -8.74 3.23 -8.87
N ASP A 9 -8.48 4.52 -8.76
CA ASP A 9 -9.45 5.55 -9.13
C ASP A 9 -9.49 5.66 -10.66
N GLY A 10 -10.61 5.30 -11.27
CA GLY A 10 -10.76 5.37 -12.72
C GLY A 10 -10.68 6.78 -13.30
N LEU A 11 -10.89 7.83 -12.49
CA LEU A 11 -10.75 9.24 -12.89
C LEU A 11 -9.35 9.80 -12.65
N LYS A 12 -8.55 9.17 -11.78
CA LYS A 12 -7.17 9.56 -11.43
C LYS A 12 -6.25 8.34 -11.43
N PHE A 13 -6.12 7.74 -12.58
CA PHE A 13 -5.36 6.50 -12.72
C PHE A 13 -3.92 6.61 -12.20
N SER A 14 -3.53 5.71 -11.30
CA SER A 14 -2.17 5.65 -10.75
C SER A 14 -1.29 4.69 -11.57
N GLU A 15 -0.44 5.24 -12.45
CA GLU A 15 0.59 4.45 -13.14
C GLU A 15 1.54 3.79 -12.14
N LEU A 16 1.76 4.43 -10.98
CA LEU A 16 2.60 3.89 -9.93
C LEU A 16 2.05 2.57 -9.38
N THR A 17 0.75 2.52 -9.09
CA THR A 17 0.06 1.28 -8.66
C THR A 17 0.15 0.21 -9.75
N ARG A 18 -0.11 0.57 -11.02
CA ARG A 18 0.01 -0.32 -12.16
C ARG A 18 1.40 -0.96 -12.25
N ASP A 19 2.45 -0.14 -12.22
CA ASP A 19 3.82 -0.60 -12.45
C ASP A 19 4.32 -1.50 -11.31
N TYR A 20 4.01 -1.15 -10.06
CA TYR A 20 4.34 -2.02 -8.92
C TYR A 20 3.56 -3.34 -8.95
N SER A 21 2.26 -3.29 -9.24
CA SER A 21 1.41 -4.49 -9.24
C SER A 21 1.80 -5.46 -10.36
N ILE A 22 2.07 -4.95 -11.56
CA ILE A 22 2.56 -5.77 -12.68
C ILE A 22 3.93 -6.39 -12.36
N ASN A 23 4.85 -5.61 -11.79
CA ASN A 23 6.17 -6.12 -11.45
C ASN A 23 6.10 -7.23 -10.40
N ILE A 24 5.31 -7.05 -9.33
CA ILE A 24 5.15 -8.05 -8.29
C ILE A 24 4.43 -9.29 -8.85
N ALA A 25 3.34 -9.11 -9.59
CA ALA A 25 2.61 -10.23 -10.20
C ALA A 25 3.49 -11.06 -11.13
N LYS A 26 4.35 -10.40 -11.93
CA LYS A 26 5.29 -11.06 -12.80
C LYS A 26 6.36 -11.87 -12.04
N GLN A 27 6.91 -11.30 -10.95
CA GLN A 27 7.92 -11.98 -10.14
C GLN A 27 7.36 -13.19 -9.39
N THR A 28 6.10 -13.13 -8.99
CA THR A 28 5.42 -14.17 -8.21
C THR A 28 4.56 -15.11 -9.04
N GLU A 29 4.53 -14.93 -10.36
CA GLU A 29 3.68 -15.68 -11.30
C GLU A 29 2.22 -15.78 -10.81
N THR A 30 1.69 -14.65 -10.33
CA THR A 30 0.39 -14.56 -9.67
C THR A 30 -0.61 -13.84 -10.56
N HIS A 31 -1.88 -14.27 -10.55
CA HIS A 31 -2.98 -13.59 -11.22
C HIS A 31 -3.21 -12.19 -10.63
N LEU A 32 -3.22 -11.16 -11.49
CA LEU A 32 -3.43 -9.77 -11.10
C LEU A 32 -4.84 -9.32 -11.46
N VAL A 33 -5.58 -8.80 -10.47
CA VAL A 33 -6.91 -8.20 -10.67
C VAL A 33 -6.83 -6.69 -10.55
N GLY A 34 -7.10 -5.96 -11.61
CA GLY A 34 -7.30 -4.52 -11.57
C GLY A 34 -8.72 -4.19 -11.11
N ILE A 35 -8.86 -3.52 -9.98
CA ILE A 35 -10.17 -3.09 -9.44
C ILE A 35 -10.32 -1.60 -9.70
N PHE A 36 -11.29 -1.25 -10.55
CA PHE A 36 -11.64 0.13 -10.86
C PHE A 36 -12.87 0.52 -10.03
N LEU A 37 -12.62 1.41 -9.07
CA LEU A 37 -13.62 1.88 -8.11
C LEU A 37 -14.41 3.04 -8.74
N ASP A 38 -15.55 2.69 -9.32
CA ASP A 38 -16.42 3.62 -10.04
C ASP A 38 -17.53 4.14 -9.13
N ASP A 39 -17.17 4.74 -7.98
CA ASP A 39 -18.11 5.29 -7.00
C ASP A 39 -19.09 6.29 -7.65
N PRO A 40 -20.42 6.03 -7.59
CA PRO A 40 -21.41 6.88 -8.21
C PRO A 40 -21.52 8.25 -7.56
N THR A 41 -21.03 8.41 -6.32
CA THR A 41 -21.02 9.69 -5.61
C THR A 41 -19.84 10.57 -6.00
N TYR A 42 -18.89 10.03 -6.75
CA TYR A 42 -17.67 10.69 -7.17
C TYR A 42 -17.61 10.81 -8.71
N THR A 43 -17.63 12.05 -9.19
CA THR A 43 -17.55 12.40 -10.61
C THR A 43 -16.29 13.19 -10.92
N GLY A 44 -15.83 13.24 -12.19
CA GLY A 44 -14.68 14.04 -12.63
C GLY A 44 -14.94 15.55 -12.64
N TYR A 45 -16.16 15.98 -12.31
CA TYR A 45 -16.56 17.38 -12.32
C TYR A 45 -17.24 17.76 -11.00
N LYS A 46 -17.12 19.04 -10.64
CA LYS A 46 -17.86 19.60 -9.51
C LYS A 46 -19.12 20.28 -10.01
N ILE A 47 -20.26 19.86 -9.51
CA ILE A 47 -21.56 20.45 -9.89
C ILE A 47 -21.56 21.97 -9.67
N TYR A 48 -20.92 22.47 -8.61
CA TYR A 48 -20.77 23.90 -8.35
C TYR A 48 -20.03 24.67 -9.44
N ASP A 49 -19.00 24.07 -10.04
CA ASP A 49 -18.23 24.71 -11.11
C ASP A 49 -19.05 24.81 -12.40
N ILE A 50 -19.95 23.84 -12.66
CA ILE A 50 -20.86 23.87 -13.80
C ILE A 50 -21.92 24.95 -13.58
N ILE A 51 -22.50 25.05 -12.38
CA ILE A 51 -23.49 26.05 -12.03
C ILE A 51 -22.89 27.44 -12.18
N ALA A 52 -21.68 27.67 -11.71
CA ALA A 52 -21.02 28.98 -11.73
C ALA A 52 -20.63 29.47 -13.12
N GLN A 53 -20.27 28.54 -14.04
CA GLN A 53 -19.71 28.91 -15.34
C GLN A 53 -20.72 29.02 -16.48
N LYS A 54 -21.75 28.17 -16.54
CA LYS A 54 -22.63 28.06 -17.74
C LYS A 54 -24.08 27.69 -17.42
N GLY A 55 -24.46 27.54 -16.17
CA GLY A 55 -25.72 26.94 -15.80
C GLY A 55 -25.77 25.43 -16.05
N VAL A 56 -26.60 24.72 -15.26
CA VAL A 56 -26.79 23.27 -15.43
C VAL A 56 -27.79 23.05 -16.55
N THR A 57 -27.31 22.66 -17.72
CA THR A 57 -28.16 22.16 -18.81
C THR A 57 -27.96 20.64 -18.94
N GLU A 58 -29.01 19.91 -19.32
CA GLU A 58 -28.95 18.48 -19.54
C GLU A 58 -27.87 18.10 -20.57
N ALA A 59 -27.66 18.92 -21.59
CA ALA A 59 -26.63 18.72 -22.59
C ALA A 59 -25.22 18.83 -22.01
N ASN A 60 -24.99 19.77 -21.09
CA ASN A 60 -23.69 19.91 -20.40
C ASN A 60 -23.42 18.73 -19.46
N LEU A 61 -24.41 18.28 -18.68
CA LEU A 61 -24.28 17.11 -17.81
C LEU A 61 -23.91 15.86 -18.63
N LYS A 62 -24.65 15.55 -19.69
CA LYS A 62 -24.35 14.42 -20.59
C LYS A 62 -22.94 14.48 -21.17
N LYS A 63 -22.43 15.67 -21.46
CA LYS A 63 -21.04 15.84 -21.96
C LYS A 63 -20.01 15.50 -20.87
N TYR A 64 -20.23 15.91 -19.62
CA TYR A 64 -19.33 15.60 -18.51
C TYR A 64 -19.38 14.12 -18.14
N GLU A 65 -20.56 13.51 -18.10
CA GLU A 65 -20.74 12.07 -17.89
C GLU A 65 -20.06 11.25 -18.98
N ALA A 66 -20.20 11.65 -20.25
CA ALA A 66 -19.51 11.00 -21.35
C ALA A 66 -17.98 11.10 -21.24
N LYS A 67 -17.48 12.25 -20.76
CA LYS A 67 -16.05 12.45 -20.51
C LYS A 67 -15.57 11.54 -19.35
N ASP A 68 -16.30 11.47 -18.26
CA ASP A 68 -15.94 10.60 -17.12
C ASP A 68 -15.91 9.14 -17.57
N LYS A 69 -16.91 8.70 -18.32
CA LYS A 69 -16.96 7.36 -18.89
C LYS A 69 -15.76 7.06 -19.80
N SER A 70 -15.37 8.01 -20.65
CA SER A 70 -14.18 7.88 -21.50
C SER A 70 -12.90 7.79 -20.67
N THR A 71 -12.74 8.63 -19.64
CA THR A 71 -11.57 8.63 -18.75
C THR A 71 -11.44 7.30 -18.00
N ARG A 72 -12.55 6.76 -17.47
CA ARG A 72 -12.57 5.46 -16.78
C ARG A 72 -12.21 4.30 -17.73
N LEU A 73 -12.73 4.35 -18.98
CA LEU A 73 -12.40 3.36 -20.01
C LEU A 73 -10.91 3.45 -20.41
N GLU A 74 -10.37 4.65 -20.55
CA GLU A 74 -8.94 4.86 -20.83
C GLU A 74 -8.06 4.30 -19.73
N ALA A 75 -8.44 4.49 -18.46
CA ALA A 75 -7.74 3.96 -17.29
C ALA A 75 -7.68 2.42 -17.31
N SER A 76 -8.82 1.75 -17.48
CA SER A 76 -8.87 0.29 -17.54
C SER A 76 -8.14 -0.26 -18.78
N THR A 77 -8.28 0.38 -19.93
CA THR A 77 -7.55 0.01 -21.14
C THR A 77 -6.03 0.14 -20.97
N ASN A 78 -5.56 1.21 -20.30
CA ASN A 78 -4.14 1.40 -20.01
C ASN A 78 -3.59 0.26 -19.15
N PHE A 79 -4.33 -0.13 -18.11
CA PHE A 79 -3.95 -1.27 -17.27
C PHE A 79 -3.90 -2.58 -18.07
N GLU A 80 -4.92 -2.89 -18.86
CA GLU A 80 -4.97 -4.10 -19.68
C GLU A 80 -3.82 -4.18 -20.69
N VAL A 81 -3.55 -3.08 -21.40
CA VAL A 81 -2.45 -3.00 -22.37
C VAL A 81 -1.11 -3.27 -21.69
N ALA A 82 -0.89 -2.68 -20.50
CA ALA A 82 0.34 -2.87 -19.75
C ALA A 82 0.49 -4.33 -19.25
N CYS A 83 -0.59 -4.96 -18.78
CA CYS A 83 -0.58 -6.37 -18.38
C CYS A 83 -0.29 -7.30 -19.56
N LYS A 84 -0.91 -7.07 -20.73
CA LYS A 84 -0.65 -7.82 -21.96
C LYS A 84 0.81 -7.70 -22.40
N GLN A 85 1.37 -6.49 -22.37
CA GLN A 85 2.78 -6.24 -22.71
C GLN A 85 3.74 -6.93 -21.73
N ALA A 86 3.38 -7.00 -20.46
CA ALA A 86 4.16 -7.69 -19.43
C ALA A 86 4.06 -9.22 -19.53
N GLY A 87 3.07 -9.75 -20.26
CA GLY A 87 2.81 -11.19 -20.41
C GLY A 87 2.32 -11.86 -19.12
N ILE A 88 1.54 -11.15 -18.30
CA ILE A 88 0.98 -11.68 -17.05
C ILE A 88 -0.51 -12.02 -17.22
N GLU A 89 -0.99 -12.97 -16.42
CA GLU A 89 -2.42 -13.27 -16.31
C GLU A 89 -3.11 -12.17 -15.49
N TYR A 90 -4.23 -11.65 -16.00
CA TYR A 90 -4.97 -10.59 -15.33
C TYR A 90 -6.48 -10.69 -15.58
N SER A 91 -7.23 -9.98 -14.74
CA SER A 91 -8.64 -9.65 -14.95
C SER A 91 -8.93 -8.21 -14.48
N VAL A 92 -10.10 -7.69 -14.86
CA VAL A 92 -10.54 -6.34 -14.51
C VAL A 92 -11.91 -6.43 -13.86
N HIS A 93 -12.08 -5.81 -12.70
CA HIS A 93 -13.36 -5.61 -12.04
C HIS A 93 -13.73 -4.12 -12.10
N HIS A 94 -14.99 -3.85 -12.36
CA HIS A 94 -15.60 -2.51 -12.28
C HIS A 94 -16.66 -2.54 -11.20
N ASP A 95 -16.38 -1.90 -10.08
CA ASP A 95 -17.28 -1.85 -8.94
C ASP A 95 -18.03 -0.52 -8.93
N LEU A 96 -19.37 -0.60 -9.02
CA LEU A 96 -20.26 0.54 -9.19
C LEU A 96 -20.99 0.93 -7.88
N ASP A 97 -20.36 0.70 -6.73
CA ASP A 97 -20.94 0.99 -5.42
C ASP A 97 -19.96 1.85 -4.58
N ILE A 98 -20.21 1.99 -3.29
CA ILE A 98 -19.37 2.78 -2.39
C ILE A 98 -17.96 2.18 -2.35
N ALA A 99 -17.01 2.88 -2.96
CA ALA A 99 -15.67 2.41 -3.25
C ALA A 99 -14.93 1.76 -2.07
N ILE A 100 -15.03 2.34 -0.87
CA ILE A 100 -14.35 1.80 0.32
C ILE A 100 -14.94 0.47 0.78
N GLN A 101 -16.25 0.27 0.60
CA GLN A 101 -16.93 -0.97 1.00
C GLN A 101 -16.60 -2.08 0.01
N GLU A 102 -16.68 -1.80 -1.28
CA GLU A 102 -16.31 -2.74 -2.35
C GLU A 102 -14.86 -3.18 -2.24
N LEU A 103 -13.94 -2.23 -2.07
CA LEU A 103 -12.53 -2.57 -1.92
C LEU A 103 -12.28 -3.44 -0.68
N LYS A 104 -12.90 -3.12 0.46
CA LYS A 104 -12.80 -3.97 1.67
C LYS A 104 -13.35 -5.37 1.42
N HIS A 105 -14.46 -5.48 0.70
CA HIS A 105 -15.05 -6.77 0.32
C HIS A 105 -14.10 -7.59 -0.57
N GLU A 106 -13.51 -6.99 -1.59
CA GLU A 106 -12.50 -7.64 -2.46
C GLU A 106 -11.28 -8.15 -1.67
N THR A 107 -10.87 -7.44 -0.61
CA THR A 107 -9.73 -7.88 0.22
C THR A 107 -9.97 -9.19 0.96
N ILE A 108 -11.24 -9.63 1.13
CA ILE A 108 -11.58 -10.93 1.74
C ILE A 108 -11.09 -12.08 0.86
N TYR A 109 -11.12 -11.89 -0.46
CA TYR A 109 -10.80 -12.90 -1.47
C TYR A 109 -9.45 -12.69 -2.15
N ALA A 110 -8.61 -11.85 -1.58
CA ALA A 110 -7.28 -11.53 -2.09
C ALA A 110 -6.18 -11.91 -1.09
N ASP A 111 -5.01 -12.24 -1.62
CA ASP A 111 -3.81 -12.48 -0.81
C ASP A 111 -3.05 -11.19 -0.51
N LEU A 112 -3.12 -10.21 -1.42
CA LEU A 112 -2.38 -8.95 -1.34
C LEU A 112 -3.12 -7.86 -2.09
N LEU A 113 -3.23 -6.68 -1.47
CA LEU A 113 -3.70 -5.45 -2.11
C LEU A 113 -2.53 -4.50 -2.38
N ILE A 114 -2.52 -3.87 -3.57
CA ILE A 114 -1.58 -2.81 -3.93
C ILE A 114 -2.38 -1.56 -4.30
N ILE A 115 -2.04 -0.41 -3.67
CA ILE A 115 -2.76 0.85 -3.85
C ILE A 115 -1.84 2.04 -3.62
N ASP A 116 -2.09 3.16 -4.30
CA ASP A 116 -1.38 4.43 -4.07
C ASP A 116 -1.75 5.02 -2.69
N SER A 117 -0.74 5.37 -1.91
CA SER A 117 -0.93 5.97 -0.58
C SER A 117 -1.65 7.33 -0.59
N LYS A 118 -1.78 7.94 -1.77
CA LYS A 118 -2.46 9.23 -1.97
C LYS A 118 -3.92 9.08 -2.38
N GLU A 119 -4.40 7.86 -2.53
CA GLU A 119 -5.77 7.62 -2.97
C GLU A 119 -6.81 8.28 -2.05
N THR A 120 -7.76 8.98 -2.62
CA THR A 120 -8.81 9.71 -1.87
C THR A 120 -10.21 9.37 -2.36
N LEU A 121 -10.36 8.98 -3.65
CA LEU A 121 -11.64 8.84 -4.36
C LEU A 121 -12.55 10.08 -4.17
N THR A 122 -11.93 11.25 -4.17
CA THR A 122 -12.61 12.55 -4.07
C THR A 122 -11.92 13.58 -4.95
N HIS A 123 -12.54 14.73 -5.16
CA HIS A 123 -11.94 15.86 -5.88
C HIS A 123 -10.82 16.57 -5.11
N TYR A 124 -10.69 16.30 -3.82
CA TYR A 124 -9.78 17.02 -2.95
C TYR A 124 -8.46 16.26 -2.81
N THR A 125 -7.38 17.02 -2.69
CA THR A 125 -6.10 16.49 -2.24
C THR A 125 -6.08 16.51 -0.73
N GLU A 126 -5.78 15.39 -0.12
CA GLU A 126 -5.66 15.26 1.34
C GLU A 126 -4.19 15.12 1.75
N LYS A 127 -3.90 15.50 2.99
CA LYS A 127 -2.60 15.15 3.61
C LYS A 127 -2.56 13.66 3.92
N GLN A 128 -1.40 13.05 3.75
CA GLN A 128 -1.19 11.63 4.07
C GLN A 128 -1.13 11.39 5.59
N PRO A 129 -1.68 10.27 6.06
CA PRO A 129 -2.52 9.35 5.31
C PRO A 129 -3.86 9.97 4.98
N THR A 130 -4.37 9.71 3.77
CA THR A 130 -5.70 10.16 3.37
C THR A 130 -6.77 9.46 4.23
N ARG A 131 -7.97 10.03 4.27
CA ARG A 131 -9.08 9.40 4.98
C ARG A 131 -9.39 8.02 4.41
N PHE A 132 -9.41 7.91 3.08
CA PHE A 132 -9.65 6.64 2.38
C PHE A 132 -8.63 5.55 2.78
N ILE A 133 -7.33 5.87 2.72
CA ILE A 133 -6.27 4.92 3.09
C ILE A 133 -6.35 4.53 4.58
N ARG A 134 -6.66 5.47 5.46
CA ARG A 134 -6.81 5.18 6.90
C ARG A 134 -7.97 4.23 7.16
N ASP A 135 -9.12 4.48 6.52
CA ASP A 135 -10.32 3.64 6.66
C ASP A 135 -10.08 2.24 6.06
N LEU A 136 -9.39 2.17 4.92
CA LEU A 136 -8.98 0.91 4.31
C LEU A 136 -8.08 0.09 5.24
N LEU A 137 -6.98 0.67 5.71
CA LEU A 137 -6.02 0.00 6.59
C LEU A 137 -6.63 -0.40 7.94
N GLY A 138 -7.68 0.27 8.38
CA GLY A 138 -8.39 -0.08 9.61
C GLY A 138 -9.15 -1.40 9.52
N ASP A 139 -9.50 -1.87 8.31
CA ASP A 139 -10.45 -2.97 8.16
C ASP A 139 -10.17 -3.95 7.00
N THR A 140 -9.09 -3.77 6.26
CA THR A 140 -8.67 -4.71 5.21
C THR A 140 -8.46 -6.12 5.76
N GLN A 141 -8.74 -7.13 4.93
CA GLN A 141 -8.65 -8.56 5.33
C GLN A 141 -7.35 -9.22 4.82
N CYS A 142 -6.63 -8.61 3.90
CA CYS A 142 -5.32 -9.06 3.43
C CYS A 142 -4.25 -7.99 3.70
N PRO A 143 -2.95 -8.34 3.65
CA PRO A 143 -1.87 -7.37 3.64
C PRO A 143 -1.98 -6.36 2.50
N VAL A 144 -1.43 -5.16 2.72
CA VAL A 144 -1.47 -4.06 1.76
C VAL A 144 -0.06 -3.57 1.45
N ILE A 145 0.25 -3.41 0.16
CA ILE A 145 1.38 -2.59 -0.26
C ILE A 145 0.86 -1.20 -0.63
N LEU A 146 1.25 -0.21 0.16
CA LEU A 146 1.07 1.20 -0.17
C LEU A 146 2.23 1.65 -1.03
N VAL A 147 1.96 2.03 -2.28
CA VAL A 147 3.00 2.57 -3.16
C VAL A 147 3.08 4.08 -3.05
N GLN A 148 4.29 4.64 -3.13
CA GLN A 148 4.59 6.04 -2.92
C GLN A 148 5.69 6.53 -3.87
N GLY A 149 5.70 7.83 -4.12
CA GLY A 149 6.77 8.49 -4.86
C GLY A 149 6.73 8.22 -6.37
N LYS A 150 7.79 7.62 -6.90
CA LYS A 150 7.92 7.20 -8.30
C LYS A 150 8.28 5.72 -8.34
N TYR A 151 7.80 5.01 -9.35
CA TYR A 151 8.18 3.61 -9.55
C TYR A 151 9.69 3.45 -9.64
N LYS A 152 10.21 2.53 -8.85
CA LYS A 152 11.58 2.02 -8.91
C LYS A 152 11.54 0.55 -8.51
N PRO A 153 12.34 -0.32 -9.14
CA PRO A 153 12.48 -1.71 -8.69
C PRO A 153 12.88 -1.79 -7.22
N ILE A 154 12.30 -2.72 -6.48
CA ILE A 154 12.68 -2.98 -5.09
C ILE A 154 14.06 -3.64 -5.10
N LYS A 155 15.01 -3.06 -4.36
CA LYS A 155 16.39 -3.53 -4.24
C LYS A 155 16.79 -3.90 -2.82
N LYS A 156 15.97 -3.51 -1.85
CA LYS A 156 16.19 -3.78 -0.43
C LYS A 156 14.87 -4.01 0.28
N ILE A 157 14.86 -4.84 1.31
CA ILE A 157 13.73 -5.04 2.21
C ILE A 157 14.15 -4.61 3.60
N ILE A 158 13.36 -3.77 4.25
CA ILE A 158 13.62 -3.31 5.61
C ILE A 158 12.46 -3.74 6.50
N PHE A 159 12.73 -4.67 7.40
CA PHE A 159 11.78 -5.15 8.38
C PHE A 159 11.84 -4.31 9.66
N LEU A 160 10.76 -3.62 10.00
CA LEU A 160 10.66 -2.91 11.27
C LEU A 160 10.23 -3.90 12.37
N TYR A 161 11.11 -4.09 13.35
CA TYR A 161 10.90 -5.06 14.40
C TYR A 161 11.04 -4.43 15.79
N ASP A 162 10.00 -4.50 16.60
CA ASP A 162 9.94 -3.97 17.96
C ASP A 162 9.88 -5.06 19.05
N GLY A 163 9.76 -6.33 18.64
CA GLY A 163 9.54 -7.48 19.53
C GLY A 163 8.08 -7.81 19.76
N GLU A 164 7.15 -7.00 19.27
CA GLU A 164 5.71 -7.24 19.44
C GLU A 164 5.18 -8.25 18.40
N PRO A 165 4.12 -9.02 18.74
CA PRO A 165 3.55 -10.00 17.82
C PRO A 165 3.12 -9.43 16.47
N SER A 166 2.73 -8.15 16.40
CA SER A 166 2.32 -7.49 15.16
C SER A 166 3.45 -7.32 14.18
N SER A 167 4.66 -6.98 14.65
CA SER A 167 5.84 -6.86 13.79
C SER A 167 6.28 -8.24 13.26
N VAL A 168 6.28 -9.26 14.12
CA VAL A 168 6.57 -10.65 13.71
C VAL A 168 5.55 -11.15 12.70
N HIS A 169 4.26 -10.86 12.92
CA HIS A 169 3.19 -11.23 11.98
C HIS A 169 3.40 -10.62 10.60
N ALA A 170 3.75 -9.33 10.53
CA ALA A 170 3.99 -8.65 9.26
C ALA A 170 5.17 -9.27 8.51
N ILE A 171 6.28 -9.57 9.20
CA ILE A 171 7.44 -10.24 8.60
C ILE A 171 7.05 -11.64 8.11
N LYS A 172 6.30 -12.39 8.91
CA LYS A 172 5.81 -13.72 8.56
C LYS A 172 4.92 -13.69 7.31
N MET A 173 3.95 -12.77 7.26
CA MET A 173 3.05 -12.62 6.11
C MET A 173 3.83 -12.24 4.86
N PHE A 174 4.78 -11.30 4.98
CA PHE A 174 5.65 -10.93 3.88
C PHE A 174 6.44 -12.13 3.36
N SER A 175 7.07 -12.89 4.24
CA SER A 175 7.89 -14.06 3.89
C SER A 175 7.11 -15.16 3.18
N TYR A 176 5.84 -15.33 3.53
CA TYR A 176 4.98 -16.35 2.91
C TYR A 176 4.34 -15.89 1.60
N LEU A 177 4.02 -14.60 1.48
CA LEU A 177 3.38 -14.06 0.29
C LEU A 177 4.37 -13.76 -0.83
N LEU A 178 5.59 -13.33 -0.48
CA LEU A 178 6.60 -12.85 -1.41
C LEU A 178 7.94 -13.60 -1.23
N PRO A 179 7.94 -14.94 -1.22
CA PRO A 179 9.18 -15.72 -1.04
C PRO A 179 10.19 -15.49 -2.17
N GLU A 180 9.73 -15.07 -3.35
CA GLU A 180 10.58 -14.75 -4.51
C GLU A 180 11.50 -13.55 -4.25
N LEU A 181 11.14 -12.72 -3.26
CA LEU A 181 11.97 -11.58 -2.83
C LEU A 181 13.02 -11.96 -1.77
N ALA A 182 13.12 -13.23 -1.36
CA ALA A 182 14.08 -13.68 -0.35
C ALA A 182 15.56 -13.51 -0.78
N GLY A 183 15.82 -13.40 -2.10
CA GLY A 183 17.15 -13.13 -2.65
C GLY A 183 17.57 -11.66 -2.66
N ILE A 184 16.69 -10.74 -2.25
CA ILE A 184 16.98 -9.31 -2.17
C ILE A 184 17.62 -8.98 -0.82
N ASP A 185 18.54 -7.99 -0.80
CA ASP A 185 19.15 -7.51 0.44
C ASP A 185 18.10 -7.20 1.50
N ALA A 186 18.24 -7.79 2.68
CA ALA A 186 17.28 -7.66 3.76
C ALA A 186 17.94 -7.11 5.04
N GLU A 187 17.23 -6.25 5.75
CA GLU A 187 17.67 -5.67 7.01
C GLU A 187 16.53 -5.69 8.03
N VAL A 188 16.82 -6.16 9.24
CA VAL A 188 15.93 -6.03 10.40
C VAL A 188 16.39 -4.85 11.23
N ILE A 189 15.57 -3.82 11.38
CA ILE A 189 15.86 -2.67 12.22
C ILE A 189 15.00 -2.67 13.48
N THR A 190 15.64 -2.44 14.61
CA THR A 190 15.03 -2.27 15.93
C THR A 190 15.53 -0.97 16.56
N VAL A 191 14.64 -0.21 17.17
CA VAL A 191 15.01 1.00 17.93
C VAL A 191 14.73 0.77 19.42
N LYS A 192 15.68 1.10 20.25
CA LYS A 192 15.61 1.00 21.73
C LYS A 192 15.90 2.35 22.37
N GLN A 193 15.10 2.72 23.35
CA GLN A 193 15.32 3.96 24.12
C GLN A 193 16.47 3.78 25.14
N ASP A 194 16.57 2.58 25.74
CA ASP A 194 17.58 2.29 26.75
C ASP A 194 18.90 1.84 26.13
N ALA A 195 19.96 2.59 26.44
CA ALA A 195 21.32 2.31 25.95
C ALA A 195 21.95 1.04 26.55
N GLN A 196 21.49 0.60 27.72
CA GLN A 196 22.13 -0.52 28.42
C GLN A 196 21.77 -1.89 27.79
N LYS A 197 20.75 -1.93 26.93
CA LYS A 197 20.27 -3.17 26.29
C LYS A 197 20.08 -2.97 24.78
N LEU A 198 21.14 -2.57 24.07
CA LEU A 198 21.14 -2.49 22.60
C LEU A 198 21.21 -3.92 22.00
N GLN A 199 20.20 -4.71 22.29
CA GLN A 199 20.05 -6.05 21.73
C GLN A 199 18.71 -6.18 21.01
N LEU A 200 18.70 -7.00 19.98
CA LEU A 200 17.47 -7.38 19.29
C LEU A 200 16.52 -8.07 20.29
N PRO A 201 15.24 -7.66 20.37
CA PRO A 201 14.25 -8.37 21.17
C PRO A 201 14.19 -9.85 20.75
N ASP A 202 14.00 -10.75 21.69
CA ASP A 202 13.94 -12.20 21.44
C ASP A 202 14.97 -12.71 20.40
N SER A 203 16.20 -12.19 20.52
CA SER A 203 17.27 -12.31 19.53
C SER A 203 17.46 -13.73 19.00
N LYS A 204 17.34 -14.74 19.88
CA LYS A 204 17.50 -16.15 19.48
C LYS A 204 16.36 -16.59 18.55
N LEU A 205 15.11 -16.35 18.93
CA LEU A 205 13.93 -16.73 18.18
C LEU A 205 13.86 -15.95 16.85
N MET A 206 14.12 -14.63 16.91
CA MET A 206 14.10 -13.80 15.72
C MET A 206 15.17 -14.21 14.69
N LYS A 207 16.38 -14.49 15.12
CA LYS A 207 17.44 -14.97 14.22
C LYS A 207 17.15 -16.35 13.64
N GLU A 208 16.61 -17.27 14.45
CA GLU A 208 16.18 -18.59 13.99
C GLU A 208 15.09 -18.46 12.92
N PHE A 209 14.08 -17.62 13.17
CA PHE A 209 13.03 -17.34 12.20
C PHE A 209 13.57 -16.73 10.91
N MET A 210 14.41 -15.70 10.99
CA MET A 210 14.98 -15.04 9.82
C MET A 210 15.91 -15.95 9.01
N ASN A 211 16.66 -16.83 9.66
CA ASN A 211 17.54 -17.78 8.97
C ASN A 211 16.77 -18.72 8.02
N ASN A 212 15.49 -19.00 8.32
CA ASN A 212 14.65 -19.84 7.47
C ASN A 212 14.03 -19.07 6.28
N HIS A 213 13.95 -17.73 6.36
CA HIS A 213 13.28 -16.91 5.35
C HIS A 213 14.26 -15.97 4.62
N PHE A 214 15.17 -15.34 5.36
CA PHE A 214 16.15 -14.36 4.87
C PHE A 214 17.50 -14.61 5.55
N PRO A 215 18.21 -15.68 5.19
CA PRO A 215 19.43 -16.10 5.90
C PRO A 215 20.56 -15.06 5.85
N ALA A 216 20.57 -14.19 4.84
CA ALA A 216 21.55 -13.11 4.69
C ALA A 216 21.10 -11.78 5.31
N ALA A 217 19.99 -11.73 6.05
CA ALA A 217 19.48 -10.48 6.62
C ALA A 217 20.47 -9.86 7.62
N ALA A 218 20.72 -8.57 7.46
CA ALA A 218 21.46 -7.75 8.41
C ALA A 218 20.58 -7.36 9.61
N TYR A 219 21.21 -7.10 10.76
CA TYR A 219 20.49 -6.67 11.97
C TYR A 219 21.06 -5.35 12.46
N THR A 220 20.20 -4.34 12.55
CA THR A 220 20.55 -3.00 13.00
C THR A 220 19.76 -2.66 14.26
N VAL A 221 20.45 -2.36 15.34
CA VAL A 221 19.84 -1.89 16.59
C VAL A 221 20.28 -0.45 16.83
N VAL A 222 19.31 0.47 16.85
CA VAL A 222 19.55 1.90 16.98
C VAL A 222 19.05 2.39 18.34
N LYS A 223 19.76 3.33 18.95
CA LYS A 223 19.34 4.02 20.17
C LYS A 223 18.59 5.28 19.83
N GLY A 224 17.42 5.49 20.43
CA GLY A 224 16.65 6.74 20.31
C GLY A 224 15.15 6.51 20.37
N TRP A 225 14.41 7.50 19.88
CA TRP A 225 12.98 7.41 19.69
C TRP A 225 12.68 6.74 18.37
N ALA A 226 11.77 5.77 18.37
CA ALA A 226 11.51 4.92 17.19
C ALA A 226 11.09 5.76 15.98
N GLU A 227 10.21 6.75 16.19
CA GLU A 227 9.69 7.61 15.14
C GLU A 227 10.83 8.39 14.42
N ASP A 228 11.74 8.97 15.18
CA ASP A 228 12.83 9.78 14.63
C ASP A 228 13.91 8.92 13.97
N GLU A 229 14.36 7.87 14.66
CA GLU A 229 15.50 7.09 14.19
C GLU A 229 15.13 6.18 13.00
N ILE A 230 13.90 5.65 12.94
CA ILE A 230 13.43 4.90 11.78
C ILE A 230 13.33 5.82 10.56
N VAL A 231 12.70 6.99 10.69
CA VAL A 231 12.59 7.97 9.59
C VAL A 231 13.98 8.41 9.11
N LYS A 232 14.89 8.71 10.01
CA LYS A 232 16.27 9.10 9.69
C LYS A 232 17.00 7.97 8.96
N HIS A 233 16.89 6.73 9.43
CA HIS A 233 17.50 5.56 8.79
C HIS A 233 16.95 5.33 7.38
N LEU A 234 15.62 5.41 7.21
CA LEU A 234 14.95 5.23 5.91
C LEU A 234 15.28 6.36 4.91
N LYS A 235 15.42 7.62 5.36
CA LYS A 235 15.83 8.73 4.50
C LYS A 235 17.28 8.62 4.00
N GLN A 236 18.11 7.84 4.66
CA GLN A 236 19.50 7.59 4.26
C GLN A 236 19.64 6.46 3.22
N GLN A 237 18.57 5.71 2.95
CA GLN A 237 18.61 4.63 1.97
C GLN A 237 18.84 5.19 0.57
N LYS A 238 19.87 4.68 -0.11
CA LYS A 238 20.20 5.06 -1.50
C LYS A 238 19.36 4.29 -2.51
N GLU A 239 18.97 3.09 -2.16
CA GLU A 239 18.19 2.19 -2.99
C GLU A 239 16.71 2.25 -2.63
N ASN A 240 15.85 1.84 -3.56
CA ASN A 240 14.43 1.73 -3.30
C ASN A 240 14.17 0.51 -2.39
N ALA A 241 13.81 0.78 -1.16
CA ALA A 241 13.52 -0.23 -0.16
C ALA A 241 12.01 -0.41 0.03
N LEU A 242 11.55 -1.67 0.12
CA LEU A 242 10.21 -1.99 0.61
C LEU A 242 10.27 -2.12 2.13
N VAL A 243 9.52 -1.30 2.84
CA VAL A 243 9.48 -1.30 4.30
C VAL A 243 8.34 -2.19 4.78
N VAL A 244 8.64 -3.20 5.58
CA VAL A 244 7.69 -4.16 6.12
C VAL A 244 7.40 -3.83 7.58
N LEU A 245 6.13 -3.63 7.92
CA LEU A 245 5.73 -3.27 9.27
C LEU A 245 4.34 -3.82 9.64
N GLY A 246 4.14 -4.11 10.92
CA GLY A 246 2.83 -4.30 11.53
C GLY A 246 2.25 -2.94 11.92
N ALA A 247 1.00 -2.68 11.53
CA ALA A 247 0.34 -1.43 11.87
C ALA A 247 -1.16 -1.66 12.13
N TYR A 248 -1.84 -0.66 12.68
CA TYR A 248 -3.30 -0.63 12.86
C TYR A 248 -3.84 -1.79 13.73
N ARG A 249 -3.11 -2.16 14.78
CA ARG A 249 -3.57 -3.16 15.77
C ARG A 249 -4.95 -2.78 16.31
N ARG A 250 -5.93 -3.68 16.26
CA ARG A 250 -7.29 -3.45 16.78
C ARG A 250 -7.28 -3.44 18.31
N GLY A 251 -6.96 -2.33 18.94
CA GLY A 251 -7.14 -2.03 20.35
C GLY A 251 -7.97 -0.76 20.50
N THR A 252 -9.11 -0.85 21.18
CA THR A 252 -10.18 0.15 21.16
C THR A 252 -9.85 1.49 21.83
N VAL A 253 -8.77 1.61 22.59
CA VAL A 253 -8.53 2.79 23.44
C VAL A 253 -7.35 3.67 22.99
N SER A 254 -6.37 3.16 22.24
CA SER A 254 -5.17 3.94 21.91
C SER A 254 -5.20 4.65 20.54
N ARG A 255 -6.18 4.34 19.69
CA ARG A 255 -6.25 4.85 18.31
C ARG A 255 -6.51 6.35 18.17
N TRP A 256 -7.09 6.99 19.16
CA TRP A 256 -7.49 8.39 19.08
C TRP A 256 -6.36 9.37 19.38
N PHE A 257 -5.24 8.89 19.97
CA PHE A 257 -4.22 9.77 20.53
C PHE A 257 -2.79 9.54 20.06
N ARG A 258 -2.48 8.50 19.31
CA ARG A 258 -1.13 8.27 18.78
C ARG A 258 -1.16 7.96 17.29
N GLU A 259 -0.36 8.68 16.55
CA GLU A 259 -0.08 8.42 15.14
C GLU A 259 0.63 7.07 14.99
N SER A 260 0.21 6.23 14.03
CA SER A 260 0.87 4.95 13.80
C SER A 260 2.20 5.16 13.07
N MET A 261 3.15 4.21 13.21
CA MET A 261 4.39 4.25 12.43
C MET A 261 4.10 4.31 10.92
N ALA A 262 3.09 3.60 10.43
CA ALA A 262 2.69 3.68 9.03
C ALA A 262 2.25 5.10 8.62
N ASP A 263 1.53 5.82 9.47
CA ASP A 263 1.09 7.19 9.21
C ASP A 263 2.30 8.14 9.09
N ILE A 264 3.28 7.98 10.00
CA ILE A 264 4.52 8.75 9.98
C ILE A 264 5.30 8.47 8.69
N LEU A 265 5.44 7.20 8.31
CA LEU A 265 6.20 6.81 7.13
C LEU A 265 5.54 7.28 5.83
N MET A 266 4.21 7.29 5.75
CA MET A 266 3.48 7.86 4.61
C MET A 266 3.75 9.37 4.43
N LYS A 267 3.97 10.10 5.53
CA LYS A 267 4.28 11.53 5.48
C LYS A 267 5.75 11.81 5.17
N GLU A 268 6.63 11.06 5.83
CA GLU A 268 8.05 11.39 5.93
C GLU A 268 8.91 10.72 4.86
N THR A 269 8.41 9.65 4.21
CA THR A 269 9.16 8.89 3.21
C THR A 269 8.41 8.81 1.88
N LYS A 270 9.10 8.28 0.86
CA LYS A 270 8.51 7.94 -0.44
C LYS A 270 8.72 6.48 -0.79
N LEU A 271 9.04 5.68 0.21
CA LEU A 271 9.29 4.25 0.05
C LEU A 271 7.98 3.47 0.08
N PRO A 272 7.81 2.42 -0.73
CA PRO A 272 6.65 1.54 -0.61
C PRO A 272 6.62 0.86 0.76
N LEU A 273 5.42 0.68 1.31
CA LEU A 273 5.18 0.09 2.63
C LEU A 273 4.36 -1.19 2.48
N PHE A 274 4.87 -2.31 2.97
CA PHE A 274 4.08 -3.54 3.16
C PHE A 274 3.53 -3.54 4.59
N ILE A 275 2.22 -3.54 4.72
CA ILE A 275 1.51 -3.46 6.00
C ILE A 275 0.66 -4.71 6.17
N ALA A 276 0.87 -5.44 7.26
CA ALA A 276 0.01 -6.55 7.64
C ALA A 276 -0.51 -6.39 9.07
N HIS A 277 -1.74 -6.85 9.28
CA HIS A 277 -2.42 -6.74 10.56
C HIS A 277 -2.51 -8.10 11.24
N ASN A 278 -2.18 -8.13 12.52
CA ASN A 278 -2.52 -9.26 13.39
C ASN A 278 -3.91 -8.97 13.98
N LYS A 279 -4.93 -9.65 13.44
CA LYS A 279 -6.32 -9.55 13.91
C LYS A 279 -6.55 -10.43 15.12
#